data_a0a03a1503be504de9b2c194c0e4eb26
#
_entry.id   a0a03a1503be504de9b2c194c0e4eb26
#
_cell.length_a   1.000
_cell.length_b   1.000
_cell.length_c   1.000
_cell.angle_alpha   90.00
_cell.angle_beta   90.00
_cell.angle_gamma   90.00
#
_symmetry.space_group_name_H-M   'P 1'
#
loop_
_entity.id
_entity.type
_entity.pdbx_description
1 polymer ?
#
loop_
_entity_poly.entity_id
_entity_poly.type
_entity_poly.pdbx_seq_one_letter_code
_entity_poly.pdbx_strand_id
1 'polypeptide(L)'
;MNPQESAQGTWEQESPRTALDVVYIEWHVHPFRAERWFEIWEPGAARAMAFGAKGWSLTRNVEDPLHFRQASVWEIRDDFERYWYSDEVSALREEAVNYYNKPLLPVWHVLIAGE
;
A
#
# COMPACT_ATOMS: atom_id res chain seq x y z
N MET A 1 -24.45 7.87 -26.65
CA MET A 1 -24.58 7.89 -26.03
C MET A 1 -24.61 7.97 -25.54
N ASN A 2 -24.32 7.80 -25.60
CA ASN A 2 -24.32 7.82 -24.85
C ASN A 2 -24.43 7.92 -24.30
N PRO A 3 -24.35 7.84 -24.05
CA PRO A 3 -24.26 7.98 -23.32
C PRO A 3 -24.26 7.76 -22.83
N GLN A 4 -24.07 7.68 -22.57
CA GLN A 4 -23.95 7.49 -22.03
C GLN A 4 -23.80 7.02 -21.86
N GLU A 5 -23.94 7.12 -22.40
CA GLU A 5 -23.69 6.90 -22.17
C GLU A 5 -23.67 6.81 -21.86
N SER A 6 -23.89 7.05 -21.64
CA SER A 6 -23.75 7.11 -20.97
C SER A 6 -23.61 7.17 -20.27
N ALA A 7 -24.20 7.71 -20.43
CA ALA A 7 -23.77 7.81 -19.45
C ALA A 7 -23.39 7.10 -18.47
N GLN A 8 -23.70 6.76 -18.00
CA GLN A 8 -23.32 5.96 -17.08
C GLN A 8 -22.22 5.21 -17.28
N GLY A 9 -22.30 4.78 -17.94
CA GLY A 9 -21.26 4.01 -18.25
C GLY A 9 -20.03 4.74 -18.62
N THR A 10 -20.15 5.97 -18.80
CA THR A 10 -19.02 6.77 -19.19
C THR A 10 -17.93 6.79 -18.13
N TRP A 11 -18.30 7.02 -16.90
CA TRP A 11 -17.26 7.07 -15.88
C TRP A 11 -16.60 5.69 -15.70
N GLU A 12 -17.34 4.64 -15.91
CA GLU A 12 -16.76 3.31 -15.83
C GLU A 12 -15.74 3.07 -16.91
N GLN A 13 -16.02 3.60 -18.09
CA GLN A 13 -15.10 3.41 -19.19
C GLN A 13 -13.83 4.22 -19.01
N GLU A 14 -13.95 5.39 -18.39
CA GLU A 14 -12.79 6.25 -18.21
C GLU A 14 -11.95 5.85 -17.02
N SER A 15 -12.58 5.28 -16.02
CA SER A 15 -11.90 4.95 -14.80
C SER A 15 -10.67 4.10 -15.02
N PRO A 16 -10.72 3.02 -15.81
CA PRO A 16 -9.54 2.18 -15.97
C PRO A 16 -8.35 2.90 -16.59
N ARG A 17 -8.60 3.92 -17.40
CA ARG A 17 -7.50 4.62 -18.06
C ARG A 17 -6.75 5.52 -17.11
N THR A 18 -7.47 6.11 -16.16
CA THR A 18 -6.89 7.10 -15.28
C THR A 18 -6.83 6.65 -13.84
N ALA A 19 -7.51 5.56 -13.53
CA ALA A 19 -7.62 5.13 -12.16
C ALA A 19 -6.29 4.60 -11.65
N LEU A 20 -5.96 5.03 -10.46
CA LEU A 20 -4.83 4.48 -9.73
C LEU A 20 -5.40 3.89 -8.45
N ASP A 21 -4.89 2.73 -8.08
CA ASP A 21 -5.25 2.12 -6.81
C ASP A 21 -4.25 2.53 -5.77
N VAL A 22 -4.74 2.77 -4.57
CA VAL A 22 -3.88 3.05 -3.42
C VAL A 22 -4.07 1.90 -2.44
N VAL A 23 -2.98 1.28 -2.05
CA VAL A 23 -3.02 0.20 -1.07
C VAL A 23 -2.55 0.75 0.26
N TYR A 24 -3.38 0.60 1.28
CA TYR A 24 -3.04 1.00 2.64
C TYR A 24 -2.80 -0.23 3.48
N ILE A 25 -1.72 -0.21 4.26
CA ILE A 25 -1.42 -1.26 5.21
C ILE A 25 -1.18 -0.59 6.55
N GLU A 26 -1.94 -1.03 7.57
CA GLU A 26 -1.81 -0.47 8.90
C GLU A 26 -0.91 -1.40 9.72
N TRP A 27 0.16 -0.83 10.23
CA TRP A 27 1.13 -1.57 11.04
C TRP A 27 0.96 -1.16 12.50
N HIS A 28 0.61 -2.11 13.34
CA HIS A 28 0.51 -1.88 14.77
C HIS A 28 1.70 -2.57 15.42
N VAL A 29 2.66 -1.76 15.84
CA VAL A 29 3.97 -2.24 16.28
C VAL A 29 3.96 -2.39 17.79
N HIS A 30 4.72 -3.36 18.29
CA HIS A 30 4.76 -3.62 19.72
C HIS A 30 5.55 -2.53 20.45
N PRO A 31 5.21 -2.29 21.73
CA PRO A 31 5.93 -1.28 22.51
C PRO A 31 7.43 -1.55 22.53
N PHE A 32 8.21 -0.47 22.45
CA PHE A 32 9.67 -0.51 22.51
C PHE A 32 10.30 -1.20 21.31
N ARG A 33 9.52 -1.44 20.22
CA ARG A 33 10.06 -2.12 19.03
C ARG A 33 9.96 -1.25 17.79
N ALA A 34 9.48 -0.01 17.93
CA ALA A 34 9.17 0.78 16.74
C ALA A 34 10.42 1.10 15.90
N GLU A 35 11.52 1.50 16.55
CA GLU A 35 12.73 1.82 15.80
C GLU A 35 13.30 0.61 15.09
N ARG A 36 13.31 -0.54 15.79
CA ARG A 36 13.86 -1.75 15.16
C ARG A 36 12.98 -2.22 14.02
N TRP A 37 11.64 -2.16 14.21
CA TRP A 37 10.71 -2.49 13.15
C TRP A 37 10.96 -1.59 11.93
N PHE A 38 11.11 -0.29 12.16
CA PHE A 38 11.30 0.66 11.07
C PHE A 38 12.59 0.36 10.31
N GLU A 39 13.68 0.08 11.02
CA GLU A 39 14.94 -0.26 10.37
C GLU A 39 14.81 -1.46 9.44
N ILE A 40 14.05 -2.46 9.88
CA ILE A 40 13.87 -3.67 9.08
C ILE A 40 12.94 -3.40 7.92
N TRP A 41 11.83 -2.71 8.16
CA TRP A 41 10.76 -2.65 7.18
C TRP A 41 10.86 -1.50 6.19
N GLU A 42 11.47 -0.38 6.54
CA GLU A 42 11.53 0.74 5.61
C GLU A 42 12.06 0.33 4.22
N PRO A 43 13.15 -0.44 4.14
CA PRO A 43 13.61 -0.88 2.82
C PRO A 43 12.57 -1.70 2.08
N GLY A 44 11.76 -2.47 2.80
CA GLY A 44 10.69 -3.25 2.18
C GLY A 44 9.59 -2.38 1.62
N ALA A 45 9.22 -1.33 2.35
CA ALA A 45 8.22 -0.39 1.85
C ALA A 45 8.72 0.31 0.59
N ALA A 46 9.97 0.75 0.60
CA ALA A 46 10.54 1.46 -0.55
C ALA A 46 10.69 0.54 -1.76
N ARG A 47 10.80 -0.76 -1.54
CA ARG A 47 10.99 -1.72 -2.63
C ARG A 47 9.81 -1.76 -3.59
N ALA A 48 8.66 -1.23 -3.16
CA ALA A 48 7.47 -1.20 -4.02
C ALA A 48 7.75 -0.51 -5.34
N MET A 49 8.64 0.50 -5.36
CA MET A 49 8.94 1.22 -6.60
C MET A 49 9.56 0.30 -7.65
N ALA A 50 10.34 -0.67 -7.22
CA ALA A 50 10.97 -1.59 -8.17
C ALA A 50 9.97 -2.55 -8.80
N PHE A 51 8.77 -2.67 -8.22
CA PHE A 51 7.73 -3.55 -8.75
C PHE A 51 6.66 -2.78 -9.51
N GLY A 52 6.83 -1.47 -9.68
CA GLY A 52 5.91 -0.70 -10.49
C GLY A 52 5.04 0.29 -9.73
N ALA A 53 5.25 0.45 -8.45
CA ALA A 53 4.49 1.46 -7.70
C ALA A 53 4.78 2.84 -8.26
N LYS A 54 3.77 3.68 -8.30
CA LYS A 54 3.91 5.06 -8.73
C LYS A 54 4.30 5.99 -7.59
N GLY A 55 4.22 5.51 -6.39
CA GLY A 55 4.62 6.25 -5.21
C GLY A 55 4.42 5.39 -3.98
N TRP A 56 5.04 5.80 -2.88
CA TRP A 56 4.86 5.12 -1.60
C TRP A 56 5.11 6.11 -0.48
N SER A 57 4.54 5.82 0.67
CA SER A 57 4.82 6.60 1.87
C SER A 57 4.65 5.72 3.09
N LEU A 58 5.32 6.12 4.15
CA LEU A 58 5.19 5.46 5.44
C LEU A 58 5.04 6.58 6.47
N THR A 59 3.86 6.65 7.09
CA THR A 59 3.56 7.70 8.04
C THR A 59 3.36 7.10 9.42
N ARG A 60 3.59 7.92 10.44
CA ARG A 60 3.42 7.51 11.83
C ARG A 60 2.31 8.35 12.43
N ASN A 61 1.42 7.70 13.16
CA ASN A 61 0.31 8.38 13.81
C ASN A 61 0.85 9.31 14.90
N VAL A 62 0.41 10.58 14.92
CA VAL A 62 0.93 11.54 15.90
C VAL A 62 0.43 11.26 17.29
N GLU A 63 -0.73 10.60 17.42
CA GLU A 63 -1.31 10.33 18.72
C GLU A 63 -1.02 8.92 19.21
N ASP A 64 -0.60 8.03 18.30
CA ASP A 64 -0.26 6.66 18.65
C ASP A 64 1.05 6.31 17.96
N PRO A 65 2.18 6.49 18.63
CA PRO A 65 3.49 6.29 18.00
C PRO A 65 3.80 4.84 17.65
N LEU A 66 2.93 3.91 18.00
CA LEU A 66 3.09 2.51 17.61
C LEU A 66 2.29 2.16 16.36
N HIS A 67 1.55 3.12 15.82
CA HIS A 67 0.71 2.89 14.65
C HIS A 67 1.32 3.59 13.44
N PHE A 68 1.66 2.81 12.42
CA PHE A 68 2.22 3.32 11.17
C PHE A 68 1.29 2.94 10.02
N ARG A 69 1.22 3.82 9.03
CA ARG A 69 0.43 3.54 7.83
C ARG A 69 1.36 3.55 6.63
N GLN A 70 1.31 2.49 5.86
CA GLN A 70 2.02 2.40 4.59
C GLN A 70 1.02 2.60 3.47
N ALA A 71 1.34 3.51 2.55
CA ALA A 71 0.53 3.72 1.35
C ALA A 71 1.39 3.48 0.13
N SER A 72 0.82 2.85 -0.89
CA SER A 72 1.50 2.67 -2.17
C SER A 72 0.49 2.81 -3.28
N VAL A 73 0.94 3.32 -4.42
CA VAL A 73 0.05 3.69 -5.53
C VAL A 73 0.41 2.82 -6.73
N TRP A 74 -0.61 2.22 -7.36
CA TRP A 74 -0.40 1.22 -8.41
C TRP A 74 -1.36 1.44 -9.56
N GLU A 75 -0.85 1.26 -10.78
CA GLU A 75 -1.71 1.20 -11.96
C GLU A 75 -2.24 -0.21 -12.18
N ILE A 76 -1.45 -1.21 -11.82
CA ILE A 76 -1.75 -2.61 -12.09
C ILE A 76 -1.79 -3.36 -10.78
N ARG A 77 -2.94 -3.94 -10.48
CA ARG A 77 -3.13 -4.63 -9.21
C ARG A 77 -2.17 -5.79 -9.03
N ASP A 78 -1.91 -6.53 -10.11
CA ASP A 78 -1.00 -7.67 -10.03
C ASP A 78 0.41 -7.25 -9.63
N ASP A 79 0.80 -6.01 -9.93
CA ASP A 79 2.14 -5.53 -9.55
C ASP A 79 2.28 -5.47 -8.03
N PHE A 80 1.23 -5.03 -7.33
CA PHE A 80 1.28 -5.04 -5.88
C PHE A 80 1.41 -6.46 -5.35
N GLU A 81 0.69 -7.40 -5.94
CA GLU A 81 0.74 -8.77 -5.45
C GLU A 81 2.11 -9.39 -5.68
N ARG A 82 2.72 -9.10 -6.82
CA ARG A 82 4.08 -9.57 -7.04
C ARG A 82 5.05 -8.98 -6.04
N TYR A 83 4.85 -7.69 -5.69
CA TYR A 83 5.66 -7.03 -4.68
C TYR A 83 5.46 -7.68 -3.32
N TRP A 84 4.20 -7.79 -2.90
CA TRP A 84 3.89 -8.21 -1.54
C TRP A 84 4.31 -9.65 -1.28
N TYR A 85 4.18 -10.50 -2.29
CA TYR A 85 4.49 -11.91 -2.15
C TYR A 85 5.86 -12.30 -2.72
N SER A 86 6.69 -11.32 -3.09
CA SER A 86 8.05 -11.62 -3.53
C SER A 86 8.84 -12.23 -2.39
N ASP A 87 9.86 -13.02 -2.74
CA ASP A 87 10.72 -13.64 -1.73
C ASP A 87 11.39 -12.59 -0.87
N GLU A 88 11.85 -11.51 -1.51
CA GLU A 88 12.58 -10.45 -0.83
C GLU A 88 11.70 -9.76 0.22
N VAL A 89 10.49 -9.37 -0.17
CA VAL A 89 9.60 -8.62 0.73
C VAL A 89 9.03 -9.54 1.80
N SER A 90 8.74 -10.78 1.43
CA SER A 90 8.27 -11.77 2.41
C SER A 90 9.34 -12.03 3.47
N ALA A 91 10.61 -12.07 3.07
CA ALA A 91 11.70 -12.28 4.03
C ALA A 91 11.79 -11.13 5.02
N LEU A 92 11.57 -9.90 4.55
CA LEU A 92 11.60 -8.74 5.46
C LEU A 92 10.45 -8.78 6.45
N ARG A 93 9.25 -9.17 5.99
CA ARG A 93 8.13 -9.33 6.92
C ARG A 93 8.42 -10.41 7.94
N GLU A 94 9.07 -11.49 7.51
CA GLU A 94 9.40 -12.57 8.41
C GLU A 94 10.43 -12.12 9.45
N GLU A 95 11.40 -11.33 9.03
CA GLU A 95 12.40 -10.82 9.95
C GLU A 95 11.77 -9.92 11.00
N ALA A 96 10.74 -9.16 10.62
CA ALA A 96 10.08 -8.22 11.54
C ALA A 96 8.90 -8.85 12.27
N VAL A 97 8.63 -10.13 12.08
CA VAL A 97 7.35 -10.74 12.45
C VAL A 97 7.02 -10.62 13.94
N ASN A 98 8.03 -10.57 14.79
CA ASN A 98 7.80 -10.50 16.24
C ASN A 98 7.60 -9.08 16.75
N TYR A 99 7.60 -8.09 15.86
CA TYR A 99 7.55 -6.68 16.27
C TYR A 99 6.22 -6.03 15.94
N TYR A 100 5.28 -6.74 15.30
CA TYR A 100 3.99 -6.14 14.96
C TYR A 100 2.87 -7.16 15.17
N ASN A 101 1.64 -6.61 15.28
CA ASN A 101 0.45 -7.44 15.42
C ASN A 101 -0.01 -7.94 14.06
N LYS A 102 -0.41 -9.21 14.03
CA LYS A 102 -0.95 -9.86 12.83
C LYS A 102 -2.45 -10.00 12.96
N PRO A 103 -3.16 -10.09 11.87
CA PRO A 103 -2.69 -10.14 10.49
C PRO A 103 -2.49 -8.76 9.89
N LEU A 104 -1.69 -8.71 8.82
CA LEU A 104 -1.58 -7.51 7.99
C LEU A 104 -2.57 -7.64 6.85
N LEU A 105 -3.48 -6.69 6.75
CA LEU A 105 -4.55 -6.75 5.76
C LEU A 105 -4.45 -5.55 4.83
N PRO A 106 -3.84 -5.71 3.65
CA PRO A 106 -3.82 -4.62 2.69
C PRO A 106 -5.24 -4.23 2.29
N VAL A 107 -5.52 -2.93 2.28
CA VAL A 107 -6.84 -2.42 1.95
C VAL A 107 -6.69 -1.57 0.69
N TRP A 108 -7.52 -1.87 -0.30
CA TRP A 108 -7.45 -1.24 -1.60
C TRP A 108 -8.45 -0.08 -1.69
N HIS A 109 -7.97 1.04 -2.16
CA HIS A 109 -8.79 2.21 -2.46
C HIS A 109 -8.51 2.63 -3.88
N VAL A 110 -9.50 3.20 -4.56
CA VAL A 110 -9.26 3.81 -5.85
C VAL A 110 -9.09 5.31 -5.63
N LEU A 111 -8.10 5.88 -6.30
CA LEU A 111 -7.89 7.31 -6.22
C LEU A 111 -8.90 8.00 -7.11
N ILE A 112 -9.77 8.81 -6.52
CA ILE A 112 -10.80 9.49 -7.29
C ILE A 112 -10.51 10.97 -7.49
N ALA A 113 -9.60 11.53 -6.69
CA ALA A 113 -9.21 12.93 -6.82
C ALA A 113 -7.90 13.13 -6.08
N GLY A 114 -7.05 14.03 -6.61
CA GLY A 114 -5.78 14.31 -5.98
C GLY A 114 -4.70 14.54 -7.00
N GLU A 115 -3.52 14.92 -6.51
CA GLU A 115 -2.38 15.21 -7.36
C GLU A 115 -1.17 14.43 -6.98
#